data_4cafcf6f682c53bcd92389f72b2e0bc6
#
_entry.id   4cafcf6f682c53bcd92389f72b2e0bc6
#
_cell.length_a   1.000
_cell.length_b   1.000
_cell.length_c   1.000
_cell.angle_alpha   90.00
_cell.angle_beta   90.00
_cell.angle_gamma   90.00
#
_symmetry.space_group_name_H-M   'P 1'
#
loop_
_entity.id
_entity.type
_entity.pdbx_description
1 polymer ?
#
loop_
_entity_poly.entity_id
_entity_poly.type
_entity_poly.pdbx_seq_one_letter_code
_entity_poly.pdbx_strand_id
1 'polypeptide(L)'
;PEPVGDPEIARFAALQRTYPARGGKGLRGRLLLAAAYAHGADPADALPVAAALELFQNWVLVHDDVEDDSDERRGAPALHREVGVPVAINVGDAMHVAMWRALLATDAPWRDAVLHEFATTIARTAEGQHLDLAWVTEGRFDVDAAAYLAMVERKTAIYTVVAPLRLGAHVAATPPDPRFEAAGRQLGAAFQIRDDLLDVEGQTEVIGKTAGADEAHGKATWPGLFGIEAAYERIEELDSRARAALSGVEGNTQ
;
A
#
# COMPACT_ATOMS: atom_id res chain seq x y z
N PRO A 1 -20.12 3.73 -20.54
CA PRO A 1 -19.99 5.16 -20.32
C PRO A 1 -20.40 5.84 -21.61
N GLU A 2 -21.40 6.71 -21.52
CA GLU A 2 -21.82 7.52 -22.64
C GLU A 2 -20.64 8.38 -23.11
N PRO A 3 -20.55 8.65 -24.42
CA PRO A 3 -19.53 9.55 -24.92
C PRO A 3 -19.81 10.94 -24.36
N VAL A 4 -19.04 11.31 -23.37
CA VAL A 4 -19.13 12.62 -22.77
C VAL A 4 -18.57 13.60 -23.80
N GLY A 5 -19.41 14.48 -24.30
CA GLY A 5 -19.05 15.46 -25.33
C GLY A 5 -18.08 16.54 -24.85
N ASP A 6 -17.68 16.53 -23.59
CA ASP A 6 -16.76 17.50 -23.01
C ASP A 6 -15.32 16.94 -23.03
N PRO A 7 -14.38 17.59 -23.74
CA PRO A 7 -12.98 17.17 -23.83
C PRO A 7 -12.28 17.10 -22.46
N GLU A 8 -12.63 17.97 -21.52
CA GLU A 8 -12.00 17.96 -20.19
C GLU A 8 -12.44 16.76 -19.35
N ILE A 9 -13.69 16.32 -19.48
CA ILE A 9 -14.14 15.07 -18.84
C ILE A 9 -13.46 13.84 -19.46
N ALA A 10 -13.26 13.85 -20.75
CA ALA A 10 -12.52 12.78 -21.44
C ALA A 10 -11.04 12.74 -20.97
N ARG A 11 -10.39 13.91 -20.85
CA ARG A 11 -9.04 14.06 -20.30
C ARG A 11 -8.96 13.56 -18.84
N PHE A 12 -9.91 13.97 -18.00
CA PHE A 12 -9.99 13.52 -16.62
C PHE A 12 -10.11 12.00 -16.50
N ALA A 13 -10.95 11.38 -17.32
CA ALA A 13 -11.07 9.92 -17.40
C ALA A 13 -9.79 9.25 -17.93
N ALA A 14 -9.03 9.90 -18.79
CA ALA A 14 -7.73 9.41 -19.27
C ALA A 14 -6.68 9.43 -18.16
N LEU A 15 -6.59 10.48 -17.35
CA LEU A 15 -5.65 10.60 -16.24
C LEU A 15 -5.83 9.47 -15.22
N GLN A 16 -7.06 9.09 -14.89
CA GLN A 16 -7.36 7.98 -13.99
C GLN A 16 -6.85 6.63 -14.51
N ARG A 17 -6.70 6.45 -15.84
CA ARG A 17 -6.16 5.23 -16.46
C ARG A 17 -4.65 5.29 -16.68
N THR A 18 -4.16 6.45 -17.07
CA THR A 18 -2.74 6.63 -17.44
C THR A 18 -1.83 6.42 -16.24
N TYR A 19 -2.21 6.91 -15.04
CA TYR A 19 -1.38 6.77 -13.86
C TYR A 19 -1.18 5.30 -13.44
N PRO A 20 -2.22 4.47 -13.27
CA PRO A 20 -2.04 3.04 -13.03
C PRO A 20 -1.26 2.32 -14.15
N ALA A 21 -1.43 2.75 -15.41
CA ALA A 21 -0.74 2.16 -16.56
C ALA A 21 0.78 2.40 -16.56
N ARG A 22 1.31 3.32 -15.76
CA ARG A 22 2.76 3.47 -15.53
C ARG A 22 3.39 2.21 -14.92
N GLY A 23 2.57 1.24 -14.54
CA GLY A 23 3.02 -0.04 -14.01
C GLY A 23 3.20 -0.02 -12.49
N GLY A 24 3.94 -1.00 -12.04
CA GLY A 24 4.20 -1.30 -10.63
C GLY A 24 4.44 -2.79 -10.45
N LYS A 25 4.89 -3.18 -9.27
CA LYS A 25 5.20 -4.61 -8.98
C LYS A 25 3.93 -5.47 -8.84
N GLY A 26 2.74 -4.85 -8.67
CA GLY A 26 1.46 -5.56 -8.44
C GLY A 26 1.50 -6.48 -7.22
N LEU A 27 2.32 -6.14 -6.22
CA LEU A 27 2.61 -7.03 -5.10
C LEU A 27 1.36 -7.36 -4.29
N ARG A 28 0.53 -6.36 -4.03
CA ARG A 28 -0.67 -6.50 -3.18
C ARG A 28 -1.72 -7.36 -3.84
N GLY A 29 -2.03 -7.10 -5.10
CA GLY A 29 -2.95 -7.91 -5.89
C GLY A 29 -2.47 -9.35 -6.05
N ARG A 30 -1.18 -9.56 -6.33
CA ARG A 30 -0.58 -10.90 -6.44
C ARG A 30 -0.62 -11.67 -5.14
N LEU A 31 -0.35 -11.01 -3.99
CA LEU A 31 -0.44 -11.61 -2.68
C LEU A 31 -1.87 -12.01 -2.34
N LEU A 32 -2.85 -11.16 -2.67
CA LEU A 32 -4.26 -11.47 -2.49
C LEU A 32 -4.69 -12.69 -3.31
N LEU A 33 -4.29 -12.75 -4.59
CA LEU A 33 -4.61 -13.90 -5.46
C LEU A 33 -3.97 -15.19 -4.93
N ALA A 34 -2.73 -15.13 -4.48
CA ALA A 34 -2.05 -16.27 -3.86
C ALA A 34 -2.73 -16.72 -2.57
N ALA A 35 -3.16 -15.78 -1.73
CA ALA A 35 -3.90 -16.07 -0.50
C ALA A 35 -5.27 -16.70 -0.80
N ALA A 36 -6.03 -16.18 -1.76
CA ALA A 36 -7.29 -16.75 -2.19
C ALA A 36 -7.11 -18.21 -2.68
N TYR A 37 -6.12 -18.44 -3.50
CA TYR A 37 -5.77 -19.79 -3.98
C TYR A 37 -5.38 -20.72 -2.83
N ALA A 38 -4.54 -20.27 -1.91
CA ALA A 38 -4.12 -21.06 -0.75
C ALA A 38 -5.29 -21.44 0.17
N HIS A 39 -6.34 -20.62 0.21
CA HIS A 39 -7.59 -20.90 0.93
C HIS A 39 -8.62 -21.68 0.10
N GLY A 40 -8.29 -22.08 -1.13
CA GLY A 40 -9.12 -22.93 -1.98
C GLY A 40 -10.12 -22.20 -2.87
N ALA A 41 -10.06 -20.86 -2.99
CA ALA A 41 -10.83 -20.12 -3.98
C ALA A 41 -10.22 -20.20 -5.38
N ASP A 42 -11.03 -20.06 -6.41
CA ASP A 42 -10.53 -19.79 -7.75
C ASP A 42 -9.93 -18.37 -7.77
N PRO A 43 -8.67 -18.20 -8.19
CA PRO A 43 -8.07 -16.87 -8.33
C PRO A 43 -8.88 -15.92 -9.23
N ALA A 44 -9.65 -16.45 -10.17
CA ALA A 44 -10.54 -15.67 -11.04
C ALA A 44 -11.62 -14.91 -10.23
N ASP A 45 -12.14 -15.51 -9.14
CA ASP A 45 -13.11 -14.88 -8.25
C ASP A 45 -12.50 -13.72 -7.46
N ALA A 46 -11.20 -13.75 -7.22
CA ALA A 46 -10.46 -12.73 -6.49
C ALA A 46 -9.97 -11.57 -7.37
N LEU A 47 -10.00 -11.69 -8.71
CA LEU A 47 -9.52 -10.65 -9.63
C LEU A 47 -10.16 -9.28 -9.42
N PRO A 48 -11.49 -9.13 -9.23
CA PRO A 48 -12.11 -7.82 -8.98
C PRO A 48 -11.58 -7.17 -7.69
N VAL A 49 -11.35 -7.99 -6.64
CA VAL A 49 -10.84 -7.53 -5.35
C VAL A 49 -9.37 -7.13 -5.46
N ALA A 50 -8.56 -7.90 -6.20
CA ALA A 50 -7.16 -7.58 -6.48
C ALA A 50 -7.04 -6.27 -7.30
N ALA A 51 -7.88 -6.09 -8.30
CA ALA A 51 -7.92 -4.85 -9.08
C ALA A 51 -8.34 -3.64 -8.23
N ALA A 52 -9.32 -3.80 -7.34
CA ALA A 52 -9.72 -2.75 -6.40
C ALA A 52 -8.57 -2.38 -5.44
N LEU A 53 -7.80 -3.37 -4.96
CA LEU A 53 -6.65 -3.13 -4.09
C LEU A 53 -5.50 -2.39 -4.81
N GLU A 54 -5.27 -2.68 -6.09
CA GLU A 54 -4.31 -1.94 -6.89
C GLU A 54 -4.81 -0.51 -7.21
N LEU A 55 -6.12 -0.29 -7.38
CA LEU A 55 -6.70 1.06 -7.48
C LEU A 55 -6.51 1.83 -6.17
N PHE A 56 -6.73 1.19 -5.01
CA PHE A 56 -6.43 1.76 -3.70
C PHE A 56 -4.98 2.22 -3.62
N GLN A 57 -4.03 1.35 -3.98
CA GLN A 57 -2.60 1.70 -4.02
C GLN A 57 -2.32 2.92 -4.91
N ASN A 58 -2.91 2.99 -6.10
CA ASN A 58 -2.66 4.10 -7.01
C ASN A 58 -3.27 5.42 -6.48
N TRP A 59 -4.46 5.37 -5.90
CA TRP A 59 -5.07 6.52 -5.24
C TRP A 59 -4.18 7.05 -4.10
N VAL A 60 -3.75 6.17 -3.18
CA VAL A 60 -2.89 6.55 -2.06
C VAL A 60 -1.58 7.17 -2.56
N LEU A 61 -0.94 6.60 -3.60
CA LEU A 61 0.28 7.16 -4.17
C LEU A 61 0.09 8.55 -4.79
N VAL A 62 -1.06 8.82 -5.43
CA VAL A 62 -1.34 10.16 -5.98
C VAL A 62 -1.44 11.20 -4.86
N HIS A 63 -2.08 10.86 -3.74
CA HIS A 63 -2.21 11.77 -2.60
C HIS A 63 -0.89 11.90 -1.84
N ASP A 64 -0.18 10.80 -1.59
CA ASP A 64 1.14 10.76 -0.96
C ASP A 64 2.16 11.65 -1.72
N ASP A 65 2.18 11.57 -3.07
CA ASP A 65 3.02 12.42 -3.89
C ASP A 65 2.71 13.92 -3.72
N VAL A 66 1.44 14.29 -3.52
CA VAL A 66 1.03 15.67 -3.23
C VAL A 66 1.44 16.09 -1.83
N GLU A 67 1.22 15.23 -0.84
CA GLU A 67 1.51 15.48 0.58
C GLU A 67 3.00 15.61 0.82
N ASP A 68 3.81 14.80 0.12
CA ASP A 68 5.27 14.79 0.19
C ASP A 68 5.94 15.76 -0.80
N ASP A 69 5.18 16.48 -1.61
CA ASP A 69 5.70 17.34 -2.70
C ASP A 69 6.71 16.61 -3.62
N SER A 70 6.47 15.32 -3.89
CA SER A 70 7.36 14.45 -4.66
C SER A 70 7.50 14.93 -6.10
N ASP A 71 8.71 14.88 -6.66
CA ASP A 71 8.93 15.28 -8.07
C ASP A 71 8.59 14.16 -9.04
N GLU A 72 8.91 12.92 -8.68
CA GLU A 72 8.81 11.76 -9.58
C GLU A 72 8.17 10.55 -8.91
N ARG A 73 7.47 9.74 -9.72
CA ARG A 73 6.93 8.45 -9.32
C ARG A 73 6.97 7.47 -10.50
N ARG A 74 7.56 6.30 -10.29
CA ARG A 74 7.69 5.23 -11.32
C ARG A 74 8.41 5.72 -12.60
N GLY A 75 9.47 6.52 -12.43
CA GLY A 75 10.27 7.02 -13.54
C GLY A 75 9.60 8.07 -14.41
N ALA A 76 8.53 8.69 -13.93
CA ALA A 76 7.83 9.80 -14.58
C ALA A 76 7.50 10.89 -13.56
N PRO A 77 7.24 12.14 -13.97
CA PRO A 77 6.82 13.18 -13.05
C PRO A 77 5.62 12.76 -12.22
N ALA A 78 5.60 13.11 -10.94
CA ALA A 78 4.43 12.92 -10.09
C ALA A 78 3.21 13.62 -10.71
N LEU A 79 2.00 13.08 -10.50
CA LEU A 79 0.82 13.57 -11.22
C LEU A 79 0.56 15.06 -10.98
N HIS A 80 0.78 15.53 -9.75
CA HIS A 80 0.58 16.95 -9.42
C HIS A 80 1.60 17.87 -10.11
N ARG A 81 2.76 17.37 -10.50
CA ARG A 81 3.74 18.13 -11.32
C ARG A 81 3.27 18.28 -12.76
N GLU A 82 2.50 17.32 -13.29
CA GLU A 82 1.97 17.36 -14.66
C GLU A 82 0.68 18.19 -14.78
N VAL A 83 -0.22 18.07 -13.79
CA VAL A 83 -1.58 18.63 -13.92
C VAL A 83 -1.96 19.64 -12.83
N GLY A 84 -1.06 19.90 -11.88
CA GLY A 84 -1.30 20.72 -10.72
C GLY A 84 -2.00 19.99 -9.57
N VAL A 85 -1.78 20.46 -8.34
CA VAL A 85 -2.29 19.87 -7.11
C VAL A 85 -3.80 19.66 -7.11
N PRO A 86 -4.65 20.65 -7.47
CA PRO A 86 -6.10 20.46 -7.39
C PRO A 86 -6.63 19.36 -8.31
N VAL A 87 -6.04 19.22 -9.51
CA VAL A 87 -6.43 18.17 -10.47
C VAL A 87 -5.95 16.81 -10.01
N ALA A 88 -4.72 16.71 -9.48
CA ALA A 88 -4.17 15.47 -8.97
C ALA A 88 -5.01 14.90 -7.80
N ILE A 89 -5.39 15.74 -6.84
CA ILE A 89 -6.29 15.35 -5.74
C ILE A 89 -7.60 14.80 -6.30
N ASN A 90 -8.24 15.53 -7.23
CA ASN A 90 -9.51 15.11 -7.82
C ASN A 90 -9.39 13.79 -8.61
N VAL A 91 -8.25 13.53 -9.26
CA VAL A 91 -7.97 12.25 -9.92
C VAL A 91 -7.85 11.13 -8.90
N GLY A 92 -7.15 11.35 -7.79
CA GLY A 92 -7.06 10.41 -6.67
C GLY A 92 -8.44 10.06 -6.11
N ASP A 93 -9.27 11.06 -5.82
CA ASP A 93 -10.65 10.88 -5.33
C ASP A 93 -11.51 10.08 -6.32
N ALA A 94 -11.35 10.33 -7.62
CA ALA A 94 -12.05 9.55 -8.63
C ALA A 94 -11.60 8.08 -8.69
N MET A 95 -10.31 7.80 -8.47
CA MET A 95 -9.80 6.42 -8.34
C MET A 95 -10.36 5.72 -7.11
N HIS A 96 -10.47 6.45 -5.98
CA HIS A 96 -11.11 5.96 -4.76
C HIS A 96 -12.57 5.55 -5.01
N VAL A 97 -13.33 6.41 -5.67
CA VAL A 97 -14.72 6.08 -6.05
C VAL A 97 -14.77 4.90 -7.03
N ALA A 98 -13.84 4.84 -8.00
CA ALA A 98 -13.79 3.74 -8.97
C ALA A 98 -13.53 2.38 -8.28
N MET A 99 -12.67 2.36 -7.25
CA MET A 99 -12.43 1.19 -6.40
C MET A 99 -13.73 0.70 -5.74
N TRP A 100 -14.48 1.59 -5.07
CA TRP A 100 -15.76 1.23 -4.44
C TRP A 100 -16.79 0.76 -5.46
N ARG A 101 -16.87 1.42 -6.62
CA ARG A 101 -17.79 1.00 -7.69
C ARG A 101 -17.48 -0.40 -8.20
N ALA A 102 -16.20 -0.76 -8.33
CA ALA A 102 -15.79 -2.10 -8.75
C ALA A 102 -16.23 -3.16 -7.73
N LEU A 103 -16.01 -2.92 -6.43
CA LEU A 103 -16.41 -3.82 -5.37
C LEU A 103 -17.94 -3.94 -5.23
N LEU A 104 -18.66 -2.83 -5.30
CA LEU A 104 -20.13 -2.80 -5.19
C LEU A 104 -20.82 -3.46 -6.38
N ALA A 105 -20.21 -3.46 -7.56
CA ALA A 105 -20.74 -4.14 -8.75
C ALA A 105 -20.56 -5.66 -8.70
N THR A 106 -19.78 -6.19 -7.76
CA THR A 106 -19.56 -7.62 -7.60
C THR A 106 -20.72 -8.24 -6.84
N ASP A 107 -21.37 -9.23 -7.45
CA ASP A 107 -22.42 -10.04 -6.81
C ASP A 107 -21.84 -11.37 -6.33
N ALA A 108 -21.35 -11.37 -5.09
CA ALA A 108 -20.72 -12.54 -4.49
C ALA A 108 -21.00 -12.59 -2.98
N PRO A 109 -21.11 -13.80 -2.39
CA PRO A 109 -21.47 -13.96 -0.97
C PRO A 109 -20.44 -13.35 -0.02
N TRP A 110 -19.20 -13.20 -0.44
CA TRP A 110 -18.10 -12.61 0.34
C TRP A 110 -18.03 -11.07 0.25
N ARG A 111 -18.87 -10.43 -0.59
CA ARG A 111 -18.79 -8.98 -0.87
C ARG A 111 -18.78 -8.13 0.39
N ASP A 112 -19.71 -8.36 1.31
CA ASP A 112 -19.85 -7.51 2.50
C ASP A 112 -18.63 -7.61 3.43
N ALA A 113 -18.03 -8.81 3.57
CA ALA A 113 -16.79 -9.00 4.32
C ALA A 113 -15.63 -8.25 3.67
N VAL A 114 -15.51 -8.30 2.34
CA VAL A 114 -14.49 -7.56 1.57
C VAL A 114 -14.69 -6.05 1.70
N LEU A 115 -15.91 -5.53 1.59
CA LEU A 115 -16.19 -4.11 1.76
C LEU A 115 -15.81 -3.62 3.16
N HIS A 116 -16.11 -4.41 4.20
CA HIS A 116 -15.73 -4.09 5.58
C HIS A 116 -14.21 -4.08 5.77
N GLU A 117 -13.51 -5.06 5.19
CA GLU A 117 -12.03 -5.12 5.24
C GLU A 117 -11.40 -3.92 4.54
N PHE A 118 -11.89 -3.51 3.36
CA PHE A 118 -11.42 -2.29 2.68
C PHE A 118 -11.66 -1.05 3.53
N ALA A 119 -12.86 -0.87 4.09
CA ALA A 119 -13.17 0.29 4.93
C ALA A 119 -12.24 0.38 6.14
N THR A 120 -12.00 -0.77 6.81
CA THR A 120 -11.07 -0.85 7.95
C THR A 120 -9.64 -0.55 7.52
N THR A 121 -9.19 -1.13 6.42
CA THR A 121 -7.84 -0.93 5.88
C THR A 121 -7.58 0.52 5.52
N ILE A 122 -8.52 1.17 4.81
CA ILE A 122 -8.44 2.58 4.43
C ILE A 122 -8.34 3.48 5.66
N ALA A 123 -9.20 3.24 6.66
CA ALA A 123 -9.21 4.02 7.91
C ALA A 123 -7.85 3.90 8.64
N ARG A 124 -7.30 2.70 8.75
CA ARG A 124 -5.98 2.47 9.37
C ARG A 124 -4.84 3.11 8.59
N THR A 125 -4.88 3.01 7.26
CA THR A 125 -3.87 3.65 6.40
C THR A 125 -3.88 5.16 6.57
N ALA A 126 -5.07 5.78 6.61
CA ALA A 126 -5.22 7.21 6.86
C ALA A 126 -4.70 7.63 8.25
N GLU A 127 -4.97 6.83 9.31
CA GLU A 127 -4.40 7.07 10.64
C GLU A 127 -2.86 7.05 10.61
N GLY A 128 -2.27 6.07 9.90
CA GLY A 128 -0.81 5.94 9.77
C GLY A 128 -0.19 7.09 9.00
N GLN A 129 -0.81 7.49 7.89
CA GLN A 129 -0.38 8.65 7.10
C GLN A 129 -0.45 9.95 7.91
N HIS A 130 -1.54 10.12 8.69
CA HIS A 130 -1.66 11.29 9.57
C HIS A 130 -0.55 11.35 10.62
N LEU A 131 -0.16 10.22 11.22
CA LEU A 131 0.94 10.17 12.18
C LEU A 131 2.27 10.60 11.54
N ASP A 132 2.56 10.08 10.33
CA ASP A 132 3.77 10.42 9.58
C ASP A 132 3.84 11.91 9.26
N LEU A 133 2.77 12.47 8.70
CA LEU A 133 2.67 13.91 8.40
C LEU A 133 2.74 14.80 9.65
N ALA A 134 2.13 14.38 10.76
CA ALA A 134 2.17 15.12 12.01
C ALA A 134 3.60 15.21 12.55
N TRP A 135 4.37 14.12 12.49
CA TRP A 135 5.77 14.13 12.93
C TRP A 135 6.64 15.09 12.11
N VAL A 136 6.46 15.10 10.79
CA VAL A 136 7.14 16.06 9.91
C VAL A 136 6.76 17.50 10.28
N THR A 137 5.46 17.77 10.42
CA THR A 137 4.94 19.12 10.71
C THR A 137 5.41 19.63 12.08
N GLU A 138 5.51 18.74 13.07
CA GLU A 138 5.92 19.07 14.45
C GLU A 138 7.45 19.04 14.61
N GLY A 139 8.20 18.60 13.59
CA GLY A 139 9.67 18.44 13.66
C GLY A 139 10.09 17.38 14.70
N ARG A 140 9.35 16.30 14.81
CA ARG A 140 9.61 15.24 15.79
C ARG A 140 10.64 14.26 15.27
N PHE A 141 11.85 14.37 15.81
CA PHE A 141 12.97 13.47 15.52
C PHE A 141 13.32 12.55 16.72
N ASP A 142 12.51 12.58 17.77
CA ASP A 142 12.68 11.82 19.00
C ASP A 142 11.72 10.61 19.08
N VAL A 143 11.30 10.11 17.93
CA VAL A 143 10.37 8.98 17.81
C VAL A 143 11.09 7.70 18.25
N ASP A 144 10.51 6.98 19.21
CA ASP A 144 11.05 5.67 19.62
C ASP A 144 10.65 4.55 18.64
N ALA A 145 11.30 3.40 18.79
CA ALA A 145 11.06 2.25 17.92
C ALA A 145 9.62 1.73 17.98
N ALA A 146 8.95 1.84 19.13
CA ALA A 146 7.57 1.38 19.27
C ALA A 146 6.59 2.30 18.56
N ALA A 147 6.78 3.62 18.66
CA ALA A 147 5.99 4.61 17.96
C ALA A 147 6.17 4.50 16.43
N TYR A 148 7.43 4.39 15.96
CA TYR A 148 7.73 4.18 14.54
C TYR A 148 7.01 2.93 14.01
N LEU A 149 7.16 1.79 14.68
CA LEU A 149 6.52 0.54 14.25
C LEU A 149 4.98 0.62 14.28
N ALA A 150 4.40 1.34 15.23
CA ALA A 150 2.96 1.55 15.31
C ALA A 150 2.43 2.43 14.16
N MET A 151 3.20 3.41 13.72
CA MET A 151 2.91 4.20 12.52
C MET A 151 3.02 3.34 11.26
N VAL A 152 4.14 2.63 11.08
CA VAL A 152 4.40 1.76 9.93
C VAL A 152 3.36 0.64 9.82
N GLU A 153 2.92 0.07 10.94
CA GLU A 153 1.86 -0.92 10.95
C GLU A 153 0.60 -0.37 10.27
N ARG A 154 0.18 0.83 10.63
CA ARG A 154 -1.01 1.48 10.08
C ARG A 154 -0.81 1.95 8.64
N LYS A 155 0.26 2.71 8.39
CA LYS A 155 0.54 3.33 7.10
C LYS A 155 0.85 2.30 6.02
N THR A 156 1.61 1.24 6.35
CA THR A 156 2.21 0.35 5.34
C THR A 156 1.84 -1.12 5.54
N ALA A 157 2.04 -1.71 6.73
CA ALA A 157 1.97 -3.16 6.90
C ALA A 157 0.55 -3.71 6.67
N ILE A 158 -0.47 -2.99 7.17
CA ILE A 158 -1.86 -3.43 7.05
C ILE A 158 -2.24 -3.54 5.59
N TYR A 159 -2.13 -2.48 4.79
CA TYR A 159 -2.62 -2.51 3.42
C TYR A 159 -1.67 -3.23 2.44
N THR A 160 -0.39 -3.37 2.79
CA THR A 160 0.59 -4.01 1.90
C THR A 160 0.60 -5.52 2.03
N VAL A 161 0.39 -6.05 3.24
CA VAL A 161 0.53 -7.50 3.50
C VAL A 161 -0.70 -8.07 4.21
N VAL A 162 -1.14 -7.47 5.32
CA VAL A 162 -2.23 -8.04 6.14
C VAL A 162 -3.54 -8.08 5.38
N ALA A 163 -3.98 -6.96 4.82
CA ALA A 163 -5.24 -6.88 4.09
C ALA A 163 -5.29 -7.79 2.86
N PRO A 164 -4.26 -7.87 1.99
CA PRO A 164 -4.23 -8.85 0.91
C PRO A 164 -4.46 -10.29 1.38
N LEU A 165 -3.83 -10.71 2.49
CA LEU A 165 -3.99 -12.06 3.04
C LEU A 165 -5.41 -12.30 3.57
N ARG A 166 -5.97 -11.33 4.29
CA ARG A 166 -7.34 -11.38 4.83
C ARG A 166 -8.39 -11.35 3.72
N LEU A 167 -8.20 -10.48 2.72
CA LEU A 167 -9.10 -10.40 1.56
C LEU A 167 -9.14 -11.71 0.77
N GLY A 168 -7.98 -12.37 0.60
CA GLY A 168 -7.92 -13.69 -0.03
C GLY A 168 -8.72 -14.73 0.74
N ALA A 169 -8.65 -14.76 2.07
CA ALA A 169 -9.43 -15.64 2.91
C ALA A 169 -10.94 -15.32 2.81
N HIS A 170 -11.33 -14.05 2.81
CA HIS A 170 -12.73 -13.65 2.63
C HIS A 170 -13.31 -14.12 1.30
N VAL A 171 -12.57 -13.98 0.19
CA VAL A 171 -12.99 -14.48 -1.13
C VAL A 171 -13.21 -15.99 -1.11
N ALA A 172 -12.37 -16.72 -0.38
CA ALA A 172 -12.53 -18.17 -0.17
C ALA A 172 -13.63 -18.54 0.83
N ALA A 173 -14.36 -17.57 1.37
CA ALA A 173 -15.35 -17.76 2.42
C ALA A 173 -14.79 -18.49 3.66
N THR A 174 -13.50 -18.29 3.96
CA THR A 174 -12.82 -18.85 5.13
C THR A 174 -12.46 -17.74 6.12
N PRO A 175 -12.45 -18.03 7.43
CA PRO A 175 -11.96 -17.06 8.41
C PRO A 175 -10.48 -16.75 8.17
N PRO A 176 -10.06 -15.48 8.22
CA PRO A 176 -8.63 -15.14 8.20
C PRO A 176 -7.88 -15.80 9.36
N ASP A 177 -6.76 -16.46 9.05
CA ASP A 177 -5.92 -17.10 10.08
C ASP A 177 -5.07 -16.03 10.77
N PRO A 178 -5.12 -15.92 12.12
CA PRO A 178 -4.37 -14.92 12.87
C PRO A 178 -2.85 -15.07 12.73
N ARG A 179 -2.34 -16.25 12.35
CA ARG A 179 -0.92 -16.47 12.08
C ARG A 179 -0.45 -15.71 10.84
N PHE A 180 -1.27 -15.65 9.80
CA PHE A 180 -0.98 -14.84 8.61
C PHE A 180 -1.03 -13.35 8.93
N GLU A 181 -1.92 -12.91 9.80
CA GLU A 181 -1.94 -11.52 10.24
C GLU A 181 -0.67 -11.17 11.05
N ALA A 182 -0.29 -12.02 12.00
CA ALA A 182 0.92 -11.84 12.78
C ALA A 182 2.18 -11.78 11.89
N ALA A 183 2.32 -12.70 10.94
CA ALA A 183 3.41 -12.68 9.97
C ALA A 183 3.34 -11.44 9.06
N GLY A 184 2.15 -11.07 8.59
CA GLY A 184 1.92 -9.93 7.73
C GLY A 184 2.35 -8.59 8.34
N ARG A 185 2.11 -8.40 9.65
CA ARG A 185 2.58 -7.23 10.40
C ARG A 185 4.10 -7.13 10.42
N GLN A 186 4.79 -8.27 10.65
CA GLN A 186 6.25 -8.30 10.66
C GLN A 186 6.83 -8.04 9.25
N LEU A 187 6.31 -8.72 8.24
CA LEU A 187 6.75 -8.55 6.85
C LEU A 187 6.48 -7.14 6.32
N GLY A 188 5.34 -6.54 6.67
CA GLY A 188 5.02 -5.18 6.28
C GLY A 188 5.92 -4.15 6.95
N ALA A 189 6.29 -4.35 8.20
CA ALA A 189 7.27 -3.51 8.89
C ALA A 189 8.68 -3.67 8.27
N ALA A 190 9.11 -4.89 7.99
CA ALA A 190 10.37 -5.15 7.29
C ALA A 190 10.40 -4.52 5.89
N PHE A 191 9.26 -4.54 5.19
CA PHE A 191 9.13 -3.90 3.88
C PHE A 191 9.36 -2.40 3.95
N GLN A 192 8.76 -1.71 4.94
CA GLN A 192 8.96 -0.26 5.11
C GLN A 192 10.39 0.07 5.47
N ILE A 193 10.99 -0.62 6.46
CA ILE A 193 12.38 -0.39 6.85
C ILE A 193 13.33 -0.62 5.66
N ARG A 194 13.02 -1.58 4.78
CA ARG A 194 13.78 -1.81 3.56
C ARG A 194 13.60 -0.66 2.56
N ASP A 195 12.40 -0.09 2.44
CA ASP A 195 12.14 1.07 1.58
C ASP A 195 12.92 2.30 2.09
N ASP A 196 12.91 2.54 3.40
CA ASP A 196 13.72 3.58 4.05
C ASP A 196 15.24 3.40 3.80
N LEU A 197 15.75 2.18 3.89
CA LEU A 197 17.16 1.88 3.58
C LEU A 197 17.52 2.18 2.12
N LEU A 198 16.65 1.79 1.19
CA LEU A 198 16.86 2.03 -0.24
C LEU A 198 16.89 3.53 -0.54
N ASP A 199 16.10 4.34 0.15
CA ASP A 199 16.13 5.79 0.02
C ASP A 199 17.49 6.37 0.44
N VAL A 200 18.06 5.89 1.54
CA VAL A 200 19.39 6.34 2.05
C VAL A 200 20.54 5.82 1.17
N GLU A 201 20.47 4.58 0.66
CA GLU A 201 21.51 3.94 -0.14
C GLU A 201 21.62 4.51 -1.57
N GLY A 202 20.69 5.34 -2.00
CA GLY A 202 20.81 6.15 -3.20
C GLY A 202 20.69 5.42 -4.53
N GLN A 203 19.97 4.29 -4.59
CA GLN A 203 19.78 3.56 -5.85
C GLN A 203 18.49 4.00 -6.56
N THR A 204 18.48 5.21 -7.12
CA THR A 204 17.33 5.83 -7.80
C THR A 204 16.68 4.90 -8.85
N GLU A 205 17.50 4.12 -9.60
CA GLU A 205 17.02 3.18 -10.62
C GLU A 205 16.23 2.01 -10.02
N VAL A 206 16.48 1.66 -8.76
CA VAL A 206 15.77 0.58 -8.04
C VAL A 206 14.52 1.10 -7.36
N ILE A 207 14.56 2.33 -6.86
CA ILE A 207 13.50 2.94 -6.04
C ILE A 207 12.41 3.56 -6.93
N GLY A 208 12.78 4.09 -8.10
CA GLY A 208 11.86 4.81 -9.01
C GLY A 208 11.40 6.18 -8.48
N LYS A 209 12.13 6.73 -7.48
CA LYS A 209 12.02 8.10 -6.95
C LYS A 209 13.43 8.63 -6.64
N THR A 210 13.57 9.92 -6.42
CA THR A 210 14.85 10.55 -6.03
C THR A 210 15.32 9.98 -4.68
N ALA A 211 16.57 9.52 -4.61
CA ALA A 211 17.18 9.03 -3.37
C ALA A 211 17.42 10.19 -2.38
N GLY A 212 17.31 9.92 -1.08
CA GLY A 212 17.45 10.93 -0.03
C GLY A 212 16.25 11.87 0.11
N ALA A 213 15.13 11.55 -0.56
CA ALA A 213 13.92 12.37 -0.50
C ALA A 213 13.32 12.37 0.91
N ASP A 214 13.36 11.24 1.62
CA ASP A 214 12.77 11.11 2.96
C ASP A 214 13.53 11.99 3.98
N GLU A 215 14.86 12.04 3.92
CA GLU A 215 15.67 12.94 4.76
C GLU A 215 15.41 14.42 4.41
N ALA A 216 15.36 14.75 3.11
CA ALA A 216 15.09 16.11 2.65
C ALA A 216 13.72 16.63 3.10
N HIS A 217 12.72 15.74 3.23
CA HIS A 217 11.38 16.07 3.74
C HIS A 217 11.25 15.94 5.27
N GLY A 218 12.33 15.63 5.99
CA GLY A 218 12.32 15.52 7.44
C GLY A 218 11.52 14.34 7.98
N LYS A 219 11.40 13.26 7.21
CA LYS A 219 10.68 12.06 7.63
C LYS A 219 11.44 11.29 8.70
N ALA A 220 10.71 10.72 9.66
CA ALA A 220 11.24 9.79 10.64
C ALA A 220 11.38 8.41 9.98
N THR A 221 12.59 8.08 9.51
CA THR A 221 12.92 6.77 8.92
C THR A 221 13.69 5.91 9.92
N TRP A 222 13.59 4.57 9.80
CA TRP A 222 14.35 3.69 10.72
C TRP A 222 15.87 3.95 10.64
N PRO A 223 16.51 4.04 9.46
CA PRO A 223 17.93 4.34 9.38
C PRO A 223 18.28 5.72 9.96
N GLY A 224 17.42 6.72 9.77
CA GLY A 224 17.62 8.07 10.32
C GLY A 224 17.53 8.12 11.85
N LEU A 225 16.64 7.33 12.45
CA LEU A 225 16.43 7.28 13.90
C LEU A 225 17.45 6.39 14.61
N PHE A 226 17.84 5.25 14.03
CA PHE A 226 18.59 4.21 14.73
C PHE A 226 19.88 3.78 14.03
N GLY A 227 20.12 4.24 12.80
CA GLY A 227 21.29 3.89 11.98
C GLY A 227 21.04 2.74 11.01
N ILE A 228 21.89 2.66 9.99
CA ILE A 228 21.78 1.70 8.88
C ILE A 228 21.95 0.24 9.37
N GLU A 229 22.94 -0.01 10.23
CA GLU A 229 23.19 -1.35 10.78
C GLU A 229 22.00 -1.86 11.58
N ALA A 230 21.43 -1.00 12.45
CA ALA A 230 20.22 -1.35 13.21
C ALA A 230 19.00 -1.60 12.31
N ALA A 231 18.93 -0.97 11.14
CA ALA A 231 17.87 -1.24 10.17
C ALA A 231 17.99 -2.65 9.57
N TYR A 232 19.20 -3.08 9.19
CA TYR A 232 19.43 -4.45 8.71
C TYR A 232 19.14 -5.50 9.78
N GLU A 233 19.63 -5.31 11.00
CA GLU A 233 19.36 -6.21 12.12
C GLU A 233 17.85 -6.32 12.39
N ARG A 234 17.14 -5.20 12.32
CA ARG A 234 15.69 -5.17 12.55
C ARG A 234 14.92 -5.90 11.46
N ILE A 235 15.32 -5.79 10.21
CA ILE A 235 14.71 -6.54 9.09
C ILE A 235 14.89 -8.05 9.31
N GLU A 236 16.08 -8.52 9.68
CA GLU A 236 16.35 -9.93 9.96
C GLU A 236 15.52 -10.46 11.13
N GLU A 237 15.39 -9.67 12.21
CA GLU A 237 14.54 -10.02 13.35
C GLU A 237 13.07 -10.14 12.94
N LEU A 238 12.55 -9.18 12.17
CA LEU A 238 11.16 -9.18 11.71
C LEU A 238 10.88 -10.36 10.77
N ASP A 239 11.79 -10.69 9.85
CA ASP A 239 11.67 -11.86 8.98
C ASP A 239 11.66 -13.15 9.80
N SER A 240 12.54 -13.27 10.78
CA SER A 240 12.57 -14.44 11.69
C SER A 240 11.26 -14.60 12.45
N ARG A 241 10.70 -13.50 12.98
CA ARG A 241 9.41 -13.49 13.67
C ARG A 241 8.25 -13.87 12.74
N ALA A 242 8.27 -13.39 11.49
CA ALA A 242 7.27 -13.77 10.49
C ALA A 242 7.31 -15.26 10.19
N ARG A 243 8.50 -15.83 9.99
CA ARG A 243 8.68 -17.29 9.79
C ARG A 243 8.21 -18.09 11.00
N ALA A 244 8.52 -17.63 12.21
CA ALA A 244 8.07 -18.28 13.44
C ALA A 244 6.53 -18.26 13.57
N ALA A 245 5.87 -17.16 13.21
CA ALA A 245 4.41 -17.06 13.21
C ALA A 245 3.75 -18.02 12.22
N LEU A 246 4.41 -18.33 11.10
CA LEU A 246 3.92 -19.27 10.09
C LEU A 246 4.35 -20.73 10.36
N SER A 247 5.14 -20.99 11.40
CA SER A 247 5.55 -22.35 11.74
C SER A 247 4.32 -23.19 12.12
N GLY A 248 4.17 -24.37 11.49
CA GLY A 248 3.01 -25.25 11.70
C GLY A 248 1.74 -24.82 10.94
N VAL A 249 1.83 -23.88 10.01
CA VAL A 249 0.79 -23.71 9.00
C VAL A 249 0.94 -24.82 7.97
N GLU A 250 0.01 -25.76 7.98
CA GLU A 250 -0.07 -26.77 6.93
C GLU A 250 -0.64 -26.08 5.68
N GLY A 251 0.20 -25.84 4.70
CA GLY A 251 -0.18 -25.21 3.44
C GLY A 251 -0.42 -26.24 2.34
N ASN A 252 -1.31 -25.91 1.43
CA ASN A 252 -1.40 -26.59 0.14
C ASN A 252 -0.11 -26.26 -0.64
N THR A 253 0.86 -27.14 -0.61
CA THR A 253 2.18 -26.99 -1.24
C THR A 253 2.21 -27.55 -2.66
N GLN A 254 1.05 -27.72 -3.30
CA GLN A 254 0.95 -28.19 -4.69
C GLN A 254 0.97 -27.06 -5.70
#